data_87a8f725a059c734eacb914ff120fc41
#
_entry.id   87a8f725a059c734eacb914ff120fc41
#
_cell.length_a   1.000
_cell.length_b   1.000
_cell.length_c   1.000
_cell.angle_alpha   90.00
_cell.angle_beta   90.00
_cell.angle_gamma   90.00
#
_symmetry.space_group_name_H-M   'P 1'
#
loop_
_entity.id
_entity.type
_entity.pdbx_description
1 polymer ?
#
loop_
_entity_poly.entity_id
_entity_poly.type
_entity_poly.pdbx_seq_one_letter_code
_entity_poly.pdbx_strand_id
1 'polypeptide(L)'
;MAFYTILFSPCGGTRRIAEILEREWKEEQRICIDLCDPQVTKSLPYFKEDDTCIIAMPSYGGRAPQTALQRLRVIQGNHASAILVCSYGNRAYEDTLLEMKECAQESGFVCRAAIAAVAEHSIMHQYGAGRPDAQDTQELTVFARQIREHLEKDAACELQVTGNYPYKPYNGVPLK
;
A
#
# COMPACT_ATOMS: atom_id res chain seq x y z
N MET A 1 -15.08 2.59 -14.33
CA MET A 1 -13.76 2.60 -13.64
C MET A 1 -13.94 3.30 -12.32
N ALA A 2 -13.56 2.68 -11.22
CA ALA A 2 -13.55 3.27 -9.89
C ALA A 2 -12.12 3.23 -9.33
N PHE A 3 -11.84 4.11 -8.37
CA PHE A 3 -10.56 4.15 -7.69
C PHE A 3 -10.73 3.75 -6.22
N TYR A 4 -9.98 2.76 -5.79
CA TYR A 4 -10.05 2.21 -4.44
C TYR A 4 -8.77 2.50 -3.67
N THR A 5 -8.90 2.70 -2.36
CA THR A 5 -7.77 2.72 -1.44
C THR A 5 -7.99 1.65 -0.38
N ILE A 6 -7.21 0.59 -0.46
CA ILE A 6 -7.16 -0.49 0.53
C ILE A 6 -6.06 -0.13 1.51
N LEU A 7 -6.44 0.24 2.74
CA LEU A 7 -5.55 0.94 3.67
C LEU A 7 -5.46 0.26 5.02
N PHE A 8 -4.24 0.02 5.49
CA PHE A 8 -3.96 -0.27 6.89
C PHE A 8 -3.09 0.84 7.50
N SER A 9 -3.68 1.68 8.38
CA SER A 9 -2.98 2.84 8.92
C SER A 9 -3.41 3.18 10.36
N PRO A 10 -3.01 2.36 11.35
CA PRO A 10 -3.40 2.60 12.75
C PRO A 10 -2.97 3.94 13.31
N CYS A 11 -1.82 4.48 12.87
CA CYS A 11 -1.24 5.72 13.37
C CYS A 11 -1.34 6.89 12.39
N GLY A 12 -2.01 6.73 11.24
CA GLY A 12 -2.26 7.80 10.27
C GLY A 12 -1.13 8.10 9.27
N GLY A 13 0.11 7.67 9.50
CA GLY A 13 1.23 7.96 8.60
C GLY A 13 1.05 7.42 7.19
N THR A 14 0.66 6.14 7.06
CA THR A 14 0.36 5.51 5.77
C THR A 14 -0.82 6.20 5.06
N ARG A 15 -1.85 6.59 5.83
CA ARG A 15 -3.02 7.31 5.30
C ARG A 15 -2.62 8.64 4.65
N ARG A 16 -1.77 9.43 5.30
CA ARG A 16 -1.27 10.70 4.75
C ARG A 16 -0.58 10.52 3.40
N ILE A 17 0.23 9.47 3.25
CA ILE A 17 0.89 9.13 1.98
C ILE A 17 -0.14 8.73 0.93
N ALA A 18 -1.07 7.83 1.26
CA ALA A 18 -2.13 7.40 0.35
C ALA A 18 -2.97 8.59 -0.15
N GLU A 19 -3.39 9.49 0.75
CA GLU A 19 -4.17 10.69 0.43
C GLU A 19 -3.44 11.67 -0.52
N ILE A 20 -2.10 11.74 -0.45
CA ILE A 20 -1.32 12.54 -1.40
C ILE A 20 -1.39 11.91 -2.80
N LEU A 21 -1.20 10.61 -2.89
CA LEU A 21 -1.22 9.87 -4.15
C LEU A 21 -2.60 9.88 -4.80
N GLU A 22 -3.67 9.70 -4.02
CA GLU A 22 -5.07 9.70 -4.49
C GLU A 22 -5.49 10.98 -5.22
N ARG A 23 -4.82 12.09 -4.98
CA ARG A 23 -5.17 13.39 -5.60
C ARG A 23 -5.04 13.36 -7.11
N GLU A 24 -4.25 12.45 -7.66
CA GLU A 24 -4.11 12.30 -9.11
C GLU A 24 -5.35 11.67 -9.75
N TRP A 25 -6.15 10.91 -8.99
CA TRP A 25 -7.41 10.28 -9.43
C TRP A 25 -8.65 11.01 -8.89
N LYS A 26 -8.60 12.33 -8.75
CA LYS A 26 -9.65 13.15 -8.15
C LYS A 26 -10.99 13.13 -8.89
N GLU A 27 -10.99 12.79 -10.17
CA GLU A 27 -12.19 12.79 -11.03
C GLU A 27 -12.96 11.46 -10.95
N GLU A 28 -12.41 10.45 -10.29
CA GLU A 28 -12.98 9.13 -10.15
C GLU A 28 -13.77 8.98 -8.85
N GLN A 29 -14.71 8.05 -8.83
CA GLN A 29 -15.35 7.66 -7.58
C GLN A 29 -14.32 6.98 -6.70
N ARG A 30 -14.02 7.58 -5.56
CA ARG A 30 -13.03 7.04 -4.61
C ARG A 30 -13.72 6.29 -3.48
N ILE A 31 -13.26 5.06 -3.24
CA ILE A 31 -13.79 4.18 -2.20
C ILE A 31 -12.63 3.72 -1.32
N CYS A 32 -12.73 3.97 -0.01
CA CYS A 32 -11.75 3.52 0.96
C CYS A 32 -12.20 2.23 1.65
N ILE A 33 -11.32 1.24 1.67
CA ILE A 33 -11.45 -0.03 2.39
C ILE A 33 -10.44 -0.01 3.53
N ASP A 34 -10.91 0.25 4.75
CA ASP A 34 -10.04 0.37 5.93
C ASP A 34 -9.77 -0.99 6.54
N LEU A 35 -8.57 -1.53 6.31
CA LEU A 35 -8.14 -2.80 6.88
C LEU A 35 -7.89 -2.73 8.42
N CYS A 36 -7.98 -1.56 9.05
CA CYS A 36 -7.99 -1.46 10.50
C CYS A 36 -9.35 -1.88 11.10
N ASP A 37 -10.43 -1.77 10.32
CA ASP A 37 -11.76 -2.21 10.77
C ASP A 37 -11.86 -3.74 10.79
N PRO A 38 -12.14 -4.37 11.95
CA PRO A 38 -12.33 -5.81 12.03
C PRO A 38 -13.54 -6.34 11.24
N GLN A 39 -14.47 -5.47 10.89
CA GLN A 39 -15.70 -5.82 10.17
C GLN A 39 -15.56 -5.61 8.65
N VAL A 40 -14.45 -5.07 8.16
CA VAL A 40 -14.25 -4.71 6.74
C VAL A 40 -14.54 -5.86 5.79
N THR A 41 -14.24 -7.09 6.19
CA THR A 41 -14.46 -8.28 5.34
C THR A 41 -15.93 -8.71 5.20
N LYS A 42 -16.85 -8.10 5.96
CA LYS A 42 -18.29 -8.44 5.86
C LYS A 42 -19.00 -7.81 4.68
N SER A 43 -18.45 -6.72 4.14
CA SER A 43 -19.06 -6.00 3.01
C SER A 43 -17.95 -5.42 2.14
N LEU A 44 -17.46 -6.24 1.23
CA LEU A 44 -16.42 -5.85 0.27
C LEU A 44 -17.05 -5.48 -1.07
N PRO A 45 -16.53 -4.47 -1.77
CA PRO A 45 -16.97 -4.15 -3.12
C PRO A 45 -16.53 -5.26 -4.09
N TYR A 46 -17.21 -5.34 -5.22
CA TYR A 46 -16.79 -6.14 -6.36
C TYR A 46 -15.84 -5.31 -7.24
N PHE A 47 -14.60 -5.75 -7.37
CA PHE A 47 -13.61 -5.12 -8.25
C PHE A 47 -13.81 -5.58 -9.69
N LYS A 48 -13.57 -4.68 -10.63
CA LYS A 48 -13.55 -4.93 -12.06
C LYS A 48 -12.12 -4.78 -12.59
N GLU A 49 -11.84 -5.39 -13.72
CA GLU A 49 -10.52 -5.36 -14.37
C GLU A 49 -10.07 -3.92 -14.72
N ASP A 50 -11.01 -3.03 -15.05
CA ASP A 50 -10.76 -1.61 -15.35
C ASP A 50 -10.63 -0.72 -14.11
N ASP A 51 -10.78 -1.27 -12.90
CA ASP A 51 -10.60 -0.53 -11.67
C ASP A 51 -9.11 -0.42 -11.30
N THR A 52 -8.78 0.66 -10.60
CA THR A 52 -7.44 0.89 -10.05
C THR A 52 -7.52 1.00 -8.53
N CYS A 53 -6.54 0.42 -7.83
CA CYS A 53 -6.48 0.57 -6.39
C CYS A 53 -5.06 0.89 -5.89
N ILE A 54 -4.98 1.68 -4.82
CA ILE A 54 -3.82 1.76 -3.93
C ILE A 54 -4.00 0.71 -2.83
N ILE A 55 -2.97 -0.12 -2.60
CA ILE A 55 -2.87 -1.02 -1.43
C ILE A 55 -1.75 -0.46 -0.56
N ALA A 56 -2.11 0.16 0.58
CA ALA A 56 -1.18 0.90 1.42
C ALA A 56 -1.06 0.29 2.82
N MET A 57 0.17 -0.02 3.25
CA MET A 57 0.47 -0.60 4.56
C MET A 57 1.79 -0.06 5.12
N PRO A 58 1.96 0.01 6.45
CA PRO A 58 3.26 0.32 7.04
C PRO A 58 4.18 -0.91 7.05
N SER A 59 5.49 -0.67 7.13
CA SER A 59 6.47 -1.69 7.45
C SER A 59 6.64 -1.83 8.95
N TYR A 60 6.39 -3.01 9.49
CA TYR A 60 6.61 -3.34 10.90
C TYR A 60 7.78 -4.32 11.03
N GLY A 61 8.95 -3.80 11.41
CA GLY A 61 10.17 -4.59 11.52
C GLY A 61 10.66 -5.19 10.19
N GLY A 62 10.33 -4.56 9.06
CA GLY A 62 10.69 -5.03 7.72
C GLY A 62 9.70 -6.01 7.09
N ARG A 63 8.51 -6.15 7.67
CA ARG A 63 7.42 -7.02 7.21
C ARG A 63 6.11 -6.26 7.11
N ALA A 64 5.22 -6.70 6.25
CA ALA A 64 3.85 -6.18 6.20
C ALA A 64 3.04 -6.66 7.42
N PRO A 65 2.10 -5.86 7.97
CA PRO A 65 1.32 -6.27 9.13
C PRO A 65 0.47 -7.51 8.84
N GLN A 66 0.64 -8.58 9.63
CA GLN A 66 -0.08 -9.84 9.43
C GLN A 66 -1.60 -9.68 9.35
N THR A 67 -2.18 -8.86 10.24
CA THR A 67 -3.62 -8.60 10.25
C THR A 67 -4.09 -7.95 8.94
N ALA A 68 -3.30 -7.03 8.37
CA ALA A 68 -3.61 -6.39 7.10
C ALA A 68 -3.58 -7.41 5.95
N LEU A 69 -2.53 -8.25 5.90
CA LEU A 69 -2.41 -9.30 4.88
C LEU A 69 -3.54 -10.34 4.97
N GLN A 70 -3.91 -10.75 6.19
CA GLN A 70 -5.04 -11.68 6.38
C GLN A 70 -6.35 -11.10 5.85
N ARG A 71 -6.59 -9.80 6.05
CA ARG A 71 -7.79 -9.12 5.54
C ARG A 71 -7.73 -8.86 4.03
N LEU A 72 -6.54 -8.56 3.51
CA LEU A 72 -6.32 -8.40 2.07
C LEU A 72 -6.62 -9.70 1.32
N ARG A 73 -6.19 -10.86 1.83
CA ARG A 73 -6.46 -12.18 1.20
C ARG A 73 -7.93 -12.54 1.03
N VAL A 74 -8.83 -11.89 1.77
CA VAL A 74 -10.27 -12.10 1.61
C VAL A 74 -10.85 -11.30 0.45
N ILE A 75 -10.14 -10.26 -0.01
CA ILE A 75 -10.56 -9.40 -1.11
C ILE A 75 -10.29 -10.12 -2.44
N GLN A 76 -11.26 -10.10 -3.34
CA GLN A 76 -11.12 -10.64 -4.68
C GLN A 76 -10.81 -9.51 -5.65
N GLY A 77 -9.56 -9.40 -6.08
CA GLY A 77 -9.06 -8.31 -6.91
C GLY A 77 -9.55 -8.33 -8.36
N ASN A 78 -10.00 -9.49 -8.88
CA ASN A 78 -10.58 -9.66 -10.22
C ASN A 78 -9.79 -8.94 -11.34
N HIS A 79 -8.45 -9.05 -11.29
CA HIS A 79 -7.50 -8.42 -12.22
C HIS A 79 -7.45 -6.89 -12.18
N ALA A 80 -8.06 -6.23 -11.19
CA ALA A 80 -7.89 -4.78 -11.00
C ALA A 80 -6.42 -4.41 -10.82
N SER A 81 -6.03 -3.24 -11.35
CA SER A 81 -4.66 -2.73 -11.24
C SER A 81 -4.36 -2.27 -9.83
N ALA A 82 -3.26 -2.74 -9.24
CA ALA A 82 -2.83 -2.38 -7.89
C ALA A 82 -1.51 -1.59 -7.89
N ILE A 83 -1.52 -0.51 -7.11
CA ILE A 83 -0.35 0.32 -6.77
C ILE A 83 -0.01 0.01 -5.31
N LEU A 84 1.14 -0.58 -5.06
CA LEU A 84 1.57 -0.93 -3.72
C LEU A 84 2.26 0.25 -3.05
N VAL A 85 1.88 0.57 -1.82
CA VAL A 85 2.45 1.68 -1.06
C VAL A 85 2.89 1.20 0.31
N CYS A 86 4.21 1.19 0.54
CA CYS A 86 4.81 0.87 1.81
C CYS A 86 5.25 2.15 2.52
N SER A 87 4.71 2.45 3.70
CA SER A 87 5.25 3.49 4.56
C SER A 87 6.23 2.91 5.59
N TYR A 88 7.30 3.64 5.91
CA TYR A 88 8.29 3.19 6.89
C TYR A 88 8.96 4.36 7.62
N GLY A 89 9.50 4.09 8.81
CA GLY A 89 10.09 5.09 9.71
C GLY A 89 11.55 5.43 9.40
N ASN A 90 11.92 5.59 8.14
CA ASN A 90 13.23 6.06 7.66
C ASN A 90 14.45 5.16 8.01
N ARG A 91 14.24 3.89 8.36
CA ARG A 91 15.33 2.92 8.52
C ARG A 91 15.41 1.98 7.32
N ALA A 92 14.47 1.03 7.22
CA ALA A 92 14.35 0.06 6.14
C ALA A 92 12.94 -0.53 6.13
N TYR A 93 12.47 -0.95 4.96
CA TYR A 93 11.20 -1.67 4.79
C TYR A 93 11.40 -3.13 4.39
N GLU A 94 12.65 -3.52 4.17
CA GLU A 94 13.14 -4.90 3.93
C GLU A 94 12.21 -5.71 3.00
N ASP A 95 11.49 -6.72 3.53
CA ASP A 95 10.66 -7.61 2.71
C ASP A 95 9.20 -7.15 2.54
N THR A 96 8.84 -5.99 3.09
CA THR A 96 7.44 -5.51 3.16
C THR A 96 6.79 -5.42 1.78
N LEU A 97 7.47 -4.81 0.79
CA LEU A 97 6.90 -4.65 -0.55
C LEU A 97 6.75 -5.99 -1.28
N LEU A 98 7.71 -6.91 -1.10
CA LEU A 98 7.63 -8.24 -1.71
C LEU A 98 6.44 -9.02 -1.13
N GLU A 99 6.27 -9.01 0.18
CA GLU A 99 5.16 -9.68 0.87
C GLU A 99 3.80 -9.07 0.48
N MET A 100 3.74 -7.75 0.34
CA MET A 100 2.53 -7.07 -0.16
C MET A 100 2.21 -7.46 -1.61
N LYS A 101 3.22 -7.52 -2.49
CA LYS A 101 3.07 -7.92 -3.89
C LYS A 101 2.51 -9.33 -3.98
N GLU A 102 3.14 -10.30 -3.31
CA GLU A 102 2.70 -11.69 -3.34
C GLU A 102 1.26 -11.84 -2.82
N CYS A 103 0.95 -11.21 -1.68
CA CYS A 103 -0.40 -11.24 -1.12
C CYS A 103 -1.45 -10.61 -2.06
N ALA A 104 -1.14 -9.49 -2.70
CA ALA A 104 -2.04 -8.84 -3.65
C ALA A 104 -2.26 -9.72 -4.91
N GLN A 105 -1.21 -10.34 -5.42
CA GLN A 105 -1.30 -11.27 -6.56
C GLN A 105 -2.12 -12.52 -6.21
N GLU A 106 -1.90 -13.11 -5.02
CA GLU A 106 -2.72 -14.21 -4.51
C GLU A 106 -4.20 -13.83 -4.39
N SER A 107 -4.49 -12.56 -4.10
CA SER A 107 -5.85 -12.00 -4.04
C SER A 107 -6.42 -11.63 -5.42
N GLY A 108 -5.70 -11.89 -6.50
CA GLY A 108 -6.15 -11.67 -7.88
C GLY A 108 -5.98 -10.25 -8.40
N PHE A 109 -5.18 -9.41 -7.75
CA PHE A 109 -4.80 -8.10 -8.29
C PHE A 109 -3.61 -8.18 -9.26
N VAL A 110 -3.54 -7.26 -10.20
CA VAL A 110 -2.38 -7.05 -11.08
C VAL A 110 -1.53 -5.91 -10.53
N CYS A 111 -0.39 -6.24 -9.92
CA CYS A 111 0.52 -5.24 -9.36
C CYS A 111 1.26 -4.50 -10.48
N ARG A 112 0.99 -3.18 -10.64
CA ARG A 112 1.50 -2.35 -11.73
C ARG A 112 2.59 -1.37 -11.30
N ALA A 113 2.59 -0.96 -10.04
CA ALA A 113 3.58 -0.04 -9.47
C ALA A 113 3.78 -0.28 -7.98
N ALA A 114 4.92 0.16 -7.45
CA ALA A 114 5.21 0.14 -6.02
C ALA A 114 5.97 1.39 -5.58
N ILE A 115 5.64 1.90 -4.40
CA ILE A 115 6.27 3.05 -3.75
C ILE A 115 6.66 2.66 -2.32
N ALA A 116 7.88 3.00 -1.91
CA ALA A 116 8.28 3.05 -0.52
C ALA A 116 8.44 4.51 -0.11
N ALA A 117 7.69 4.97 0.89
CA ALA A 117 7.70 6.35 1.34
C ALA A 117 7.98 6.47 2.83
N VAL A 118 8.78 7.47 3.20
CA VAL A 118 9.08 7.75 4.61
C VAL A 118 7.85 8.37 5.28
N ALA A 119 7.53 7.86 6.46
CA ALA A 119 6.59 8.49 7.39
C ALA A 119 7.24 8.61 8.76
N GLU A 120 6.76 9.53 9.59
CA GLU A 120 7.17 9.59 10.99
C GLU A 120 6.96 8.24 11.67
N HIS A 121 7.98 7.77 12.38
CA HIS A 121 7.92 6.48 13.06
C HIS A 121 6.90 6.51 14.19
N SER A 122 5.96 5.58 14.20
CA SER A 122 4.79 5.58 15.09
C SER A 122 5.11 5.45 16.59
N ILE A 123 6.31 5.00 16.96
CA ILE A 123 6.75 4.84 18.36
C ILE A 123 7.93 5.77 18.66
N MET A 124 8.92 5.80 17.80
CA MET A 124 10.14 6.62 17.98
C MET A 124 10.06 7.84 17.07
N HIS A 125 9.28 8.85 17.46
CA HIS A 125 8.94 10.03 16.66
C HIS A 125 10.13 10.85 16.15
N GLN A 126 11.33 10.69 16.73
CA GLN A 126 12.55 11.30 16.22
C GLN A 126 13.00 10.78 14.86
N TYR A 127 12.55 9.59 14.45
CA TYR A 127 12.86 9.02 13.13
C TYR A 127 11.78 9.41 12.12
N GLY A 128 12.20 10.04 11.02
CA GLY A 128 11.29 10.56 10.02
C GLY A 128 10.35 11.64 10.55
N ALA A 129 10.77 12.39 11.58
CA ALA A 129 9.95 13.41 12.25
C ALA A 129 9.34 14.39 11.23
N GLY A 130 8.03 14.61 11.32
CA GLY A 130 7.29 15.51 10.43
C GLY A 130 7.05 14.99 9.02
N ARG A 131 7.51 13.77 8.68
CA ARG A 131 7.32 13.17 7.35
C ARG A 131 5.94 12.49 7.21
N PRO A 132 5.30 12.50 6.01
CA PRO A 132 5.75 13.19 4.80
C PRO A 132 5.65 14.70 4.95
N ASP A 133 6.69 15.42 4.52
CA ASP A 133 6.78 16.87 4.51
C ASP A 133 6.36 17.48 3.14
N ALA A 134 6.65 18.76 2.92
CA ALA A 134 6.32 19.44 1.68
C ALA A 134 7.11 18.89 0.48
N GLN A 135 8.37 18.51 0.67
CA GLN A 135 9.19 17.91 -0.38
C GLN A 135 8.67 16.51 -0.73
N ASP A 136 8.38 15.68 0.27
CA ASP A 136 7.76 14.37 0.07
C ASP A 136 6.45 14.48 -0.70
N THR A 137 5.63 15.48 -0.35
CA THR A 137 4.35 15.72 -1.01
C THR A 137 4.55 16.02 -2.50
N GLN A 138 5.56 16.82 -2.85
CA GLN A 138 5.88 17.11 -4.25
C GLN A 138 6.36 15.85 -5.00
N GLU A 139 7.30 15.11 -4.41
CA GLU A 139 7.84 13.87 -4.98
C GLU A 139 6.74 12.80 -5.18
N LEU A 140 5.91 12.58 -4.17
CA LEU A 140 4.78 11.64 -4.25
C LEU A 140 3.76 12.04 -5.31
N THR A 141 3.51 13.34 -5.48
CA THR A 141 2.63 13.85 -6.54
C THR A 141 3.21 13.58 -7.93
N VAL A 142 4.53 13.74 -8.10
CA VAL A 142 5.21 13.39 -9.36
C VAL A 142 5.12 11.90 -9.64
N PHE A 143 5.37 11.06 -8.63
CA PHE A 143 5.25 9.60 -8.77
C PHE A 143 3.82 9.18 -9.12
N ALA A 144 2.81 9.75 -8.47
CA ALA A 144 1.41 9.46 -8.76
C ALA A 144 1.06 9.73 -10.23
N ARG A 145 1.51 10.87 -10.77
CA ARG A 145 1.34 11.21 -12.18
C ARG A 145 2.04 10.24 -13.11
N GLN A 146 3.29 9.92 -12.84
CA GLN A 146 4.06 8.96 -13.64
C GLN A 146 3.41 7.56 -13.63
N ILE A 147 2.89 7.12 -12.49
CA ILE A 147 2.17 5.86 -12.37
C ILE A 147 0.88 5.91 -13.20
N ARG A 148 0.11 6.98 -13.11
CA ARG A 148 -1.11 7.13 -13.91
C ARG A 148 -0.81 7.05 -15.42
N GLU A 149 0.19 7.79 -15.88
CA GLU A 149 0.65 7.74 -17.28
C GLU A 149 1.14 6.33 -17.70
N HIS A 150 1.76 5.60 -16.78
CA HIS A 150 2.19 4.22 -17.02
C HIS A 150 1.01 3.26 -17.15
N LEU A 151 0.00 3.42 -16.28
CA LEU A 151 -1.21 2.60 -16.33
C LEU A 151 -2.00 2.83 -17.64
N GLU A 152 -2.05 4.07 -18.13
CA GLU A 152 -2.74 4.41 -19.38
C GLU A 152 -2.07 3.79 -20.62
N LYS A 153 -0.77 3.53 -20.57
CA LYS A 153 0.00 2.93 -21.69
C LYS A 153 -0.11 1.41 -21.79
N ASP A 154 -0.84 0.77 -20.87
CA ASP A 154 -1.05 -0.69 -20.80
C ASP A 154 0.23 -1.54 -21.01
N ALA A 155 1.36 -1.03 -20.56
CA ALA A 155 2.63 -1.75 -20.64
C ALA A 155 2.60 -2.93 -19.65
N ALA A 156 2.35 -4.12 -20.16
CA ALA A 156 2.47 -5.36 -19.42
C ALA A 156 3.94 -5.59 -19.06
N CYS A 157 4.35 -5.10 -17.89
CA CYS A 157 5.68 -5.35 -17.33
C CYS A 157 5.49 -6.01 -15.97
N GLU A 158 6.25 -7.07 -15.73
CA GLU A 158 6.26 -7.68 -14.39
C GLU A 158 6.91 -6.72 -13.39
N LEU A 159 6.14 -6.31 -12.38
CA LEU A 159 6.62 -5.43 -11.33
C LEU A 159 7.72 -6.14 -10.51
N GLN A 160 8.92 -5.57 -10.48
CA GLN A 160 10.00 -5.99 -9.59
C GLN A 160 10.02 -5.09 -8.35
N VAL A 161 10.10 -5.70 -7.18
CA VAL A 161 10.18 -4.99 -5.90
C VAL A 161 11.33 -5.55 -5.07
N THR A 162 11.86 -4.75 -4.15
CA THR A 162 12.87 -5.19 -3.19
C THR A 162 12.26 -6.13 -2.15
N GLY A 163 13.06 -7.06 -1.69
CA GLY A 163 12.72 -8.05 -0.68
C GLY A 163 13.50 -9.34 -0.92
N ASN A 164 13.50 -10.22 0.07
CA ASN A 164 14.19 -11.51 0.02
C ASN A 164 13.23 -12.63 0.39
N TYR A 165 13.46 -13.80 -0.20
CA TYR A 165 12.78 -15.01 0.19
C TYR A 165 13.83 -16.05 0.66
N PRO A 166 13.64 -16.74 1.79
CA PRO A 166 12.51 -16.61 2.71
C PRO A 166 12.48 -15.26 3.41
N TYR A 167 11.27 -14.79 3.72
CA TYR A 167 11.07 -13.52 4.41
C TYR A 167 11.78 -13.50 5.77
N LYS A 168 12.20 -12.30 6.17
CA LYS A 168 12.68 -12.05 7.53
C LYS A 168 11.67 -12.54 8.57
N PRO A 169 12.10 -13.26 9.61
CA PRO A 169 11.19 -13.66 10.69
C PRO A 169 10.51 -12.46 11.35
N TYR A 170 9.23 -12.60 11.73
CA TYR A 170 8.59 -11.60 12.57
C TYR A 170 9.27 -11.56 13.94
N ASN A 171 9.84 -10.41 14.29
CA ASN A 171 10.42 -10.16 15.62
C ASN A 171 9.33 -9.68 16.60
N GLY A 172 8.19 -10.37 16.63
CA GLY A 172 7.15 -10.10 17.59
C GLY A 172 7.40 -10.85 18.89
N VAL A 173 7.50 -10.13 20.02
CA VAL A 173 7.33 -10.79 21.33
C VAL A 173 5.85 -11.22 21.40
N PRO A 174 5.54 -12.51 21.60
CA PRO A 174 4.17 -12.94 21.80
C PRO A 174 3.58 -12.15 22.98
N LEU A 175 2.52 -11.41 22.74
CA LEU A 175 1.74 -10.84 23.84
C LEU A 175 1.20 -12.03 24.64
N LYS A 176 1.71 -12.16 25.87
CA LYS A 176 1.20 -13.14 26.83
C LYS A 176 -0.13 -12.69 27.39
#